data_2091c6d6e84ccaa36287b91b8eb73acb
#
_entry.id   2091c6d6e84ccaa36287b91b8eb73acb
#
_cell.length_a   1.000
_cell.length_b   1.000
_cell.length_c   1.000
_cell.angle_alpha   90.00
_cell.angle_beta   90.00
_cell.angle_gamma   90.00
#
_symmetry.space_group_name_H-M   'P 1'
#
loop_
_entity.id
_entity.type
_entity.pdbx_description
1 polymer ?
#
loop_
_entity_poly.entity_id
_entity_poly.type
_entity_poly.pdbx_seq_one_letter_code
_entity_poly.pdbx_strand_id
1 'polypeptide(L)'
;MPRTHGLTALAILHHVTAALALLALTGRTINPAADNASFVSVMQVCAFAFFTVIVRRAWASIDGGTNGLSPAKAQGFLFIPFFNFYWIFPALVSLATQTNAQADSSNVTGGKLSRGFGLVIAILFCVTSLTDLHASLAWLHLLVYATYLGFTVTYIWQIRRAAAAFDAHTAPALSEPTKMPTVGIAGIIYGAGVAALLLTTLGNLALLSPEAVQSRLQSKGYTTRISDRDRIEGWFGNGRDVLRGTGVTEIKELRVYRGDDRVAGVYLATGNLTSDAEQVIATKLSTRVERSGNTIYFKAYIREPAQDNVDIKAWLAAF
;
A
#
# COMPACT_ATOMS: atom_id res chain seq x y z
N MET A 1 -5.94 -33.47 -1.29
CA MET A 1 -4.65 -32.73 -1.12
C MET A 1 -4.50 -32.39 0.35
N PRO A 2 -3.34 -32.61 0.96
CA PRO A 2 -3.12 -32.24 2.35
C PRO A 2 -3.39 -30.74 2.55
N ARG A 3 -4.16 -30.39 3.60
CA ARG A 3 -4.56 -29.01 3.96
C ARG A 3 -3.35 -28.08 4.11
N THR A 4 -2.20 -28.65 4.46
CA THR A 4 -0.95 -27.96 4.74
C THR A 4 -0.25 -27.32 3.52
N HIS A 5 -0.28 -27.93 2.32
CA HIS A 5 0.47 -27.43 1.17
C HIS A 5 0.03 -26.02 0.74
N GLY A 6 -1.28 -25.77 0.65
CA GLY A 6 -1.77 -24.47 0.28
C GLY A 6 -1.55 -23.39 1.34
N LEU A 7 -1.52 -23.76 2.64
CA LEU A 7 -1.19 -22.82 3.74
C LEU A 7 0.28 -22.44 3.74
N THR A 8 1.19 -23.33 3.35
CA THR A 8 2.62 -23.04 3.28
C THR A 8 2.92 -21.98 2.23
N ALA A 9 2.39 -22.13 1.01
CA ALA A 9 2.57 -21.14 -0.06
C ALA A 9 2.03 -19.75 0.33
N LEU A 10 0.82 -19.71 0.91
CA LEU A 10 0.22 -18.47 1.40
C LEU A 10 1.03 -17.83 2.53
N ALA A 11 1.57 -18.63 3.45
CA ALA A 11 2.44 -18.13 4.51
C ALA A 11 3.72 -17.51 3.94
N ILE A 12 4.36 -18.14 2.95
CA ILE A 12 5.53 -17.59 2.28
C ILE A 12 5.18 -16.26 1.60
N LEU A 13 4.09 -16.19 0.84
CA LEU A 13 3.66 -14.96 0.19
C LEU A 13 3.37 -13.84 1.21
N HIS A 14 2.69 -14.17 2.32
CA HIS A 14 2.48 -13.22 3.39
C HIS A 14 3.80 -12.71 3.98
N HIS A 15 4.74 -13.61 4.30
CA HIS A 15 6.01 -13.23 4.93
C HIS A 15 6.87 -12.36 3.99
N VAL A 16 6.90 -12.69 2.70
CA VAL A 16 7.64 -11.90 1.69
C VAL A 16 7.05 -10.51 1.55
N THR A 17 5.73 -10.39 1.38
CA THR A 17 5.07 -9.07 1.25
C THR A 17 5.17 -8.25 2.52
N ALA A 18 5.06 -8.88 3.68
CA ALA A 18 5.21 -8.24 4.98
C ALA A 18 6.65 -7.73 5.22
N ALA A 19 7.66 -8.53 4.84
CA ALA A 19 9.07 -8.13 4.93
C ALA A 19 9.37 -6.94 4.00
N LEU A 20 8.85 -6.97 2.77
CA LEU A 20 9.00 -5.85 1.82
C LEU A 20 8.32 -4.58 2.34
N ALA A 21 7.11 -4.71 2.93
CA ALA A 21 6.44 -3.58 3.57
C ALA A 21 7.25 -3.00 4.73
N LEU A 22 7.82 -3.87 5.58
CA LEU A 22 8.63 -3.44 6.73
C LEU A 22 9.92 -2.74 6.28
N LEU A 23 10.62 -3.28 5.29
CA LEU A 23 11.82 -2.68 4.71
C LEU A 23 11.52 -1.30 4.11
N ALA A 24 10.46 -1.19 3.33
CA ALA A 24 10.06 0.07 2.71
C ALA A 24 9.60 1.10 3.75
N LEU A 25 8.87 0.67 4.79
CA LEU A 25 8.46 1.51 5.91
C LEU A 25 9.67 2.01 6.70
N THR A 26 10.67 1.15 6.94
CA THR A 26 11.92 1.54 7.57
C THR A 26 12.65 2.60 6.74
N GLY A 27 12.76 2.38 5.43
CA GLY A 27 13.34 3.35 4.50
C GLY A 27 12.63 4.70 4.56
N ARG A 28 11.30 4.72 4.55
CA ARG A 28 10.48 5.94 4.68
C ARG A 28 10.67 6.64 6.02
N THR A 29 10.81 5.88 7.09
CA THR A 29 10.98 6.44 8.44
C THR A 29 12.37 7.09 8.61
N ILE A 30 13.41 6.49 8.01
CA ILE A 30 14.79 7.03 8.03
C ILE A 30 14.93 8.20 7.06
N ASN A 31 14.35 8.10 5.87
CA ASN A 31 14.35 9.14 4.84
C ASN A 31 12.93 9.50 4.43
N PRO A 32 12.29 10.46 5.12
CA PRO A 32 10.91 10.87 4.80
C PRO A 32 10.74 11.45 3.40
N ALA A 33 11.83 11.90 2.77
CA ALA A 33 11.80 12.39 1.39
C ALA A 33 11.72 11.25 0.34
N ALA A 34 11.97 10.01 0.73
CA ALA A 34 11.79 8.87 -0.15
C ALA A 34 10.28 8.62 -0.39
N ASP A 35 9.83 8.88 -1.62
CA ASP A 35 8.42 8.65 -2.00
C ASP A 35 8.16 7.18 -2.29
N ASN A 36 8.09 6.40 -1.23
CA ASN A 36 7.71 5.00 -1.29
C ASN A 36 6.40 4.69 -0.56
N ALA A 37 5.63 5.73 -0.20
CA ALA A 37 4.39 5.59 0.56
C ALA A 37 3.40 4.64 -0.13
N SER A 38 3.22 4.79 -1.44
CA SER A 38 2.37 3.93 -2.24
C SER A 38 2.84 2.48 -2.24
N PHE A 39 4.15 2.26 -2.36
CA PHE A 39 4.73 0.92 -2.30
C PHE A 39 4.51 0.27 -0.94
N VAL A 40 4.74 1.01 0.16
CA VAL A 40 4.47 0.55 1.53
C VAL A 40 3.01 0.11 1.66
N SER A 41 2.06 0.97 1.27
CA SER A 41 0.63 0.69 1.37
C SER A 41 0.23 -0.54 0.56
N VAL A 42 0.73 -0.67 -0.67
CA VAL A 42 0.46 -1.85 -1.51
C VAL A 42 0.97 -3.13 -0.85
N MET A 43 2.20 -3.13 -0.34
CA MET A 43 2.76 -4.32 0.31
C MET A 43 2.03 -4.67 1.59
N GLN A 44 1.59 -3.69 2.39
CA GLN A 44 0.76 -3.92 3.59
C GLN A 44 -0.59 -4.52 3.23
N VAL A 45 -1.25 -4.00 2.19
CA VAL A 45 -2.53 -4.52 1.68
C VAL A 45 -2.37 -5.95 1.17
N CYS A 46 -1.31 -6.25 0.42
CA CYS A 46 -1.02 -7.61 -0.06
C CYS A 46 -0.77 -8.57 1.11
N ALA A 47 0.03 -8.17 2.10
CA ALA A 47 0.28 -8.98 3.29
C ALA A 47 -1.02 -9.26 4.05
N PHE A 48 -1.87 -8.24 4.25
CA PHE A 48 -3.18 -8.40 4.88
C PHE A 48 -4.09 -9.34 4.08
N ALA A 49 -4.11 -9.23 2.75
CA ALA A 49 -4.89 -10.11 1.89
C ALA A 49 -4.48 -11.58 2.06
N PHE A 50 -3.19 -11.88 1.99
CA PHE A 50 -2.71 -13.24 2.21
C PHE A 50 -3.05 -13.76 3.61
N PHE A 51 -2.94 -12.91 4.63
CA PHE A 51 -3.35 -13.25 5.99
C PHE A 51 -4.83 -13.63 6.07
N THR A 52 -5.72 -12.84 5.47
CA THR A 52 -7.16 -13.12 5.48
C THR A 52 -7.52 -14.43 4.75
N VAL A 53 -6.79 -14.75 3.67
CA VAL A 53 -6.96 -16.07 2.98
C VAL A 53 -6.49 -17.21 3.87
N ILE A 54 -5.41 -17.04 4.64
CA ILE A 54 -4.96 -18.04 5.62
C ILE A 54 -6.03 -18.24 6.71
N VAL A 55 -6.57 -17.14 7.26
CA VAL A 55 -7.67 -17.18 8.24
C VAL A 55 -8.88 -17.91 7.67
N ARG A 56 -9.31 -17.62 6.44
CA ARG A 56 -10.41 -18.33 5.77
C ARG A 56 -10.15 -19.83 5.68
N ARG A 57 -8.93 -20.22 5.27
CA ARG A 57 -8.58 -21.64 5.16
C ARG A 57 -8.57 -22.33 6.52
N ALA A 58 -8.08 -21.63 7.55
CA ALA A 58 -8.15 -22.13 8.92
C ALA A 58 -9.60 -22.34 9.37
N TRP A 59 -10.51 -21.40 9.09
CA TRP A 59 -11.94 -21.58 9.34
C TRP A 59 -12.57 -22.74 8.55
N ALA A 60 -12.15 -22.93 7.30
CA ALA A 60 -12.63 -24.04 6.48
C ALA A 60 -12.13 -25.42 6.94
N SER A 61 -11.09 -25.46 7.78
CA SER A 61 -10.57 -26.71 8.33
C SER A 61 -11.27 -27.16 9.63
N ILE A 62 -12.13 -26.33 10.19
CA ILE A 62 -12.91 -26.64 11.40
C ILE A 62 -14.20 -27.35 10.97
N ASP A 63 -14.34 -28.61 11.37
CA ASP A 63 -15.51 -29.39 11.00
C ASP A 63 -16.76 -28.99 11.81
N GLY A 64 -17.85 -28.71 11.13
CA GLY A 64 -19.23 -28.93 11.54
C GLY A 64 -19.86 -28.06 12.61
N GLY A 65 -19.25 -27.00 13.08
CA GLY A 65 -19.86 -26.28 14.20
C GLY A 65 -19.53 -24.78 14.25
N THR A 66 -19.77 -24.07 13.18
CA THR A 66 -19.37 -22.67 13.11
C THR A 66 -20.38 -21.70 13.73
N ASN A 67 -21.05 -21.98 14.82
CA ASN A 67 -21.95 -21.00 15.48
C ASN A 67 -22.39 -19.80 14.61
N GLY A 68 -22.75 -20.05 13.33
CA GLY A 68 -23.14 -19.05 12.34
C GLY A 68 -22.01 -18.34 11.57
N LEU A 69 -20.73 -18.59 11.87
CA LEU A 69 -19.58 -18.02 11.16
C LEU A 69 -19.10 -18.96 10.05
N SER A 70 -19.47 -18.66 8.80
CA SER A 70 -18.89 -19.37 7.66
C SER A 70 -17.48 -18.86 7.33
N PRO A 71 -16.58 -19.67 6.75
CA PRO A 71 -15.26 -19.24 6.30
C PRO A 71 -15.30 -18.01 5.38
N ALA A 72 -16.32 -17.92 4.53
CA ALA A 72 -16.52 -16.77 3.65
C ALA A 72 -16.87 -15.48 4.40
N LYS A 73 -17.71 -15.56 5.44
CA LYS A 73 -18.03 -14.41 6.30
C LYS A 73 -16.81 -13.99 7.12
N ALA A 74 -16.05 -14.96 7.67
CA ALA A 74 -14.85 -14.68 8.45
C ALA A 74 -13.83 -13.88 7.66
N GLN A 75 -13.66 -14.17 6.35
CA GLN A 75 -12.79 -13.40 5.47
C GLN A 75 -13.46 -12.13 4.94
N GLY A 76 -14.68 -12.25 4.40
CA GLY A 76 -15.32 -11.17 3.63
C GLY A 76 -15.51 -9.90 4.43
N PHE A 77 -15.87 -10.01 5.69
CA PHE A 77 -16.09 -8.86 6.56
C PHE A 77 -14.80 -8.12 6.96
N LEU A 78 -13.63 -8.77 6.84
CA LEU A 78 -12.33 -8.10 7.03
C LEU A 78 -12.01 -7.10 5.92
N PHE A 79 -12.70 -7.16 4.77
CA PHE A 79 -12.51 -6.21 3.66
C PHE A 79 -13.50 -5.04 3.67
N ILE A 80 -14.45 -5.01 4.60
CA ILE A 80 -15.38 -3.89 4.73
C ILE A 80 -14.70 -2.79 5.57
N PRO A 81 -14.43 -1.61 5.00
CA PRO A 81 -13.81 -0.49 5.73
C PRO A 81 -14.57 -0.17 7.02
N PHE A 82 -13.84 0.21 8.06
CA PHE A 82 -14.32 0.47 9.41
C PHE A 82 -14.91 -0.75 10.14
N PHE A 83 -15.67 -1.60 9.47
CA PHE A 83 -16.22 -2.82 10.05
C PHE A 83 -15.12 -3.84 10.37
N ASN A 84 -14.01 -3.83 9.62
CA ASN A 84 -12.85 -4.68 9.86
C ASN A 84 -12.22 -4.46 11.23
N PHE A 85 -12.28 -3.26 11.81
CA PHE A 85 -11.79 -2.98 13.17
C PHE A 85 -12.56 -3.74 14.25
N TYR A 86 -13.85 -3.93 14.05
CA TYR A 86 -14.65 -4.77 14.93
C TYR A 86 -14.47 -6.25 14.58
N TRP A 87 -14.55 -6.57 13.29
CA TRP A 87 -14.66 -7.95 12.83
C TRP A 87 -13.39 -8.79 13.01
N ILE A 88 -12.21 -8.16 13.06
CA ILE A 88 -10.94 -8.85 13.26
C ILE A 88 -10.90 -9.60 14.60
N PHE A 89 -11.57 -9.09 15.65
CA PHE A 89 -11.65 -9.73 16.96
C PHE A 89 -12.40 -11.07 16.89
N PRO A 90 -13.67 -11.15 16.46
CA PRO A 90 -14.35 -12.41 16.33
C PRO A 90 -13.67 -13.33 15.30
N ALA A 91 -13.12 -12.81 14.21
CA ALA A 91 -12.46 -13.62 13.20
C ALA A 91 -11.25 -14.41 13.75
N LEU A 92 -10.44 -13.80 14.63
CA LEU A 92 -9.23 -14.42 15.18
C LEU A 92 -9.47 -15.12 16.51
N VAL A 93 -10.18 -14.50 17.44
CA VAL A 93 -10.40 -15.05 18.78
C VAL A 93 -11.34 -16.24 18.74
N SER A 94 -12.42 -16.18 17.93
CA SER A 94 -13.32 -17.30 17.79
C SER A 94 -12.70 -18.45 17.00
N LEU A 95 -11.83 -18.16 16.01
CA LEU A 95 -11.04 -19.17 15.33
C LEU A 95 -10.23 -20.00 16.34
N ALA A 96 -9.48 -19.33 17.22
CA ALA A 96 -8.69 -20.02 18.24
C ALA A 96 -9.59 -20.82 19.21
N THR A 97 -10.74 -20.25 19.60
CA THR A 97 -11.68 -20.92 20.49
C THR A 97 -12.23 -22.20 19.89
N GLN A 98 -12.68 -22.17 18.64
CA GLN A 98 -13.29 -23.31 17.96
C GLN A 98 -12.25 -24.37 17.57
N THR A 99 -11.07 -23.93 17.08
CA THR A 99 -9.96 -24.86 16.83
C THR A 99 -9.55 -25.62 18.09
N ASN A 100 -9.51 -24.94 19.23
CA ASN A 100 -9.16 -25.58 20.51
C ASN A 100 -10.24 -26.54 20.97
N ALA A 101 -11.52 -26.18 20.84
CA ALA A 101 -12.63 -27.08 21.18
C ALA A 101 -12.63 -28.34 20.31
N GLN A 102 -12.35 -28.20 19.00
CA GLN A 102 -12.21 -29.34 18.10
C GLN A 102 -10.99 -30.20 18.45
N ALA A 103 -9.85 -29.60 18.77
CA ALA A 103 -8.66 -30.32 19.19
C ALA A 103 -8.90 -31.14 20.47
N ASP A 104 -9.63 -30.57 21.44
CA ASP A 104 -9.99 -31.24 22.68
C ASP A 104 -10.99 -32.39 22.43
N SER A 105 -12.02 -32.17 21.62
CA SER A 105 -13.02 -33.22 21.30
C SER A 105 -12.44 -34.38 20.48
N SER A 106 -11.45 -34.11 19.65
CA SER A 106 -10.78 -35.11 18.80
C SER A 106 -9.50 -35.68 19.41
N ASN A 107 -9.12 -35.28 20.64
CA ASN A 107 -7.86 -35.65 21.29
C ASN A 107 -6.59 -35.36 20.45
N VAL A 108 -6.59 -34.29 19.66
CA VAL A 108 -5.49 -33.94 18.78
C VAL A 108 -4.45 -33.12 19.59
N THR A 109 -3.32 -33.72 19.91
CA THR A 109 -2.19 -33.06 20.56
C THR A 109 -1.51 -32.10 19.57
N GLY A 110 -1.31 -30.83 19.97
CA GLY A 110 -0.63 -29.83 19.13
C GLY A 110 -1.54 -29.01 18.21
N GLY A 111 -2.85 -29.32 18.17
CA GLY A 111 -3.84 -28.61 17.36
C GLY A 111 -4.37 -27.30 17.96
N LYS A 112 -3.76 -26.78 19.04
CA LYS A 112 -4.27 -25.59 19.75
C LYS A 112 -3.69 -24.29 19.25
N LEU A 113 -4.54 -23.25 19.18
CA LEU A 113 -4.20 -21.87 18.86
C LEU A 113 -4.26 -21.00 20.13
N SER A 114 -3.38 -20.02 20.23
CA SER A 114 -3.42 -19.05 21.32
C SER A 114 -4.49 -17.99 21.09
N ARG A 115 -5.51 -17.94 21.96
CA ARG A 115 -6.52 -16.86 21.97
C ARG A 115 -5.88 -15.50 22.23
N GLY A 116 -4.87 -15.45 23.10
CA GLY A 116 -4.14 -14.22 23.42
C GLY A 116 -3.44 -13.63 22.20
N PHE A 117 -2.83 -14.45 21.35
CA PHE A 117 -2.20 -13.98 20.12
C PHE A 117 -3.24 -13.43 19.14
N GLY A 118 -4.37 -14.10 18.98
CA GLY A 118 -5.47 -13.58 18.15
C GLY A 118 -5.98 -12.22 18.64
N LEU A 119 -6.10 -12.03 19.96
CA LEU A 119 -6.51 -10.77 20.56
C LEU A 119 -5.44 -9.67 20.36
N VAL A 120 -4.18 -9.98 20.62
CA VAL A 120 -3.07 -9.00 20.45
C VAL A 120 -2.95 -8.57 19.00
N ILE A 121 -3.06 -9.48 18.03
CA ILE A 121 -3.05 -9.15 16.61
C ILE A 121 -4.19 -8.19 16.25
N ALA A 122 -5.41 -8.44 16.76
CA ALA A 122 -6.56 -7.59 16.50
C ALA A 122 -6.35 -6.18 17.07
N ILE A 123 -5.81 -6.05 18.29
CA ILE A 123 -5.48 -4.76 18.90
C ILE A 123 -4.39 -4.04 18.08
N LEU A 124 -3.29 -4.74 17.76
CA LEU A 124 -2.18 -4.16 17.01
C LEU A 124 -2.60 -3.74 15.60
N PHE A 125 -3.50 -4.47 14.95
CA PHE A 125 -4.08 -4.06 13.66
C PHE A 125 -4.79 -2.71 13.77
N CYS A 126 -5.61 -2.52 14.80
CA CYS A 126 -6.31 -1.25 15.04
C CYS A 126 -5.30 -0.12 15.32
N VAL A 127 -4.30 -0.37 16.17
CA VAL A 127 -3.28 0.64 16.52
C VAL A 127 -2.42 1.00 15.31
N THR A 128 -2.01 0.01 14.49
CA THR A 128 -1.25 0.25 13.25
C THR A 128 -2.01 1.14 12.30
N SER A 129 -3.32 0.89 12.12
CA SER A 129 -4.16 1.70 11.24
C SER A 129 -4.32 3.15 11.74
N LEU A 130 -4.33 3.37 13.04
CA LEU A 130 -4.41 4.71 13.63
C LEU A 130 -3.07 5.45 13.55
N THR A 131 -1.96 4.76 13.75
CA THR A 131 -0.61 5.39 13.71
C THR A 131 -0.17 5.76 12.30
N ASP A 132 -0.71 5.12 11.26
CA ASP A 132 -0.44 5.46 9.86
C ASP A 132 -1.05 6.81 9.43
N LEU A 133 -2.03 7.32 10.18
CA LEU A 133 -2.71 8.58 9.86
C LEU A 133 -1.85 9.83 10.10
N HIS A 134 -0.77 9.73 10.88
CA HIS A 134 0.04 10.88 11.27
C HIS A 134 1.53 10.66 11.00
N ALA A 135 2.11 11.49 10.14
CA ALA A 135 3.55 11.43 9.80
C ALA A 135 4.47 11.61 11.03
N SER A 136 4.04 12.38 12.05
CA SER A 136 4.78 12.55 13.31
C SER A 136 4.91 11.27 14.13
N LEU A 137 4.08 10.25 13.85
CA LEU A 137 4.09 8.97 14.53
C LEU A 137 4.85 7.88 13.75
N ALA A 138 5.64 8.24 12.74
CA ALA A 138 6.30 7.28 11.83
C ALA A 138 7.13 6.21 12.58
N TRP A 139 7.91 6.61 13.59
CA TRP A 139 8.69 5.67 14.41
C TRP A 139 7.80 4.75 15.25
N LEU A 140 6.72 5.31 15.82
CA LEU A 140 5.75 4.52 16.57
C LEU A 140 5.03 3.53 15.64
N HIS A 141 4.61 3.98 14.44
CA HIS A 141 4.00 3.13 13.44
C HIS A 141 4.93 1.98 13.03
N LEU A 142 6.22 2.27 12.78
CA LEU A 142 7.22 1.25 12.47
C LEU A 142 7.32 0.19 13.58
N LEU A 143 7.42 0.62 14.85
CA LEU A 143 7.53 -0.28 15.99
C LEU A 143 6.26 -1.15 16.15
N VAL A 144 5.08 -0.51 16.08
CA VAL A 144 3.78 -1.21 16.19
C VAL A 144 3.61 -2.20 15.04
N TYR A 145 3.93 -1.79 13.81
CA TYR A 145 3.83 -2.65 12.64
C TYR A 145 4.79 -3.85 12.73
N ALA A 146 6.04 -3.64 13.12
CA ALA A 146 7.00 -4.73 13.34
C ALA A 146 6.51 -5.73 14.40
N THR A 147 5.95 -5.22 15.50
CA THR A 147 5.35 -6.04 16.56
C THR A 147 4.14 -6.82 16.05
N TYR A 148 3.24 -6.16 15.32
CA TYR A 148 2.09 -6.78 14.65
C TYR A 148 2.51 -7.94 13.74
N LEU A 149 3.55 -7.73 12.92
CA LEU A 149 4.09 -8.78 12.05
C LEU A 149 4.64 -9.97 12.85
N GLY A 150 5.37 -9.73 13.92
CA GLY A 150 5.91 -10.79 14.78
C GLY A 150 4.82 -11.70 15.34
N PHE A 151 3.74 -11.10 15.87
CA PHE A 151 2.59 -11.85 16.37
C PHE A 151 1.84 -12.57 15.24
N THR A 152 1.67 -11.92 14.08
CA THR A 152 0.98 -12.50 12.92
C THR A 152 1.75 -13.72 12.37
N VAL A 153 3.07 -13.61 12.21
CA VAL A 153 3.94 -14.73 11.79
C VAL A 153 3.80 -15.91 12.74
N THR A 154 3.86 -15.64 14.05
CA THR A 154 3.72 -16.67 15.08
C THR A 154 2.34 -17.32 15.04
N TYR A 155 1.28 -16.54 14.83
CA TYR A 155 -0.08 -17.07 14.73
C TYR A 155 -0.29 -17.91 13.48
N ILE A 156 0.24 -17.50 12.33
CA ILE A 156 0.26 -18.29 11.09
C ILE A 156 0.99 -19.62 11.30
N TRP A 157 2.12 -19.60 12.01
CA TRP A 157 2.82 -20.82 12.37
C TRP A 157 1.96 -21.75 13.23
N GLN A 158 1.25 -21.22 14.23
CA GLN A 158 0.30 -22.01 15.05
C GLN A 158 -0.82 -22.60 14.18
N ILE A 159 -1.43 -21.84 13.27
CA ILE A 159 -2.46 -22.33 12.32
C ILE A 159 -1.91 -23.48 11.49
N ARG A 160 -0.70 -23.33 10.94
CA ARG A 160 -0.08 -24.41 10.14
C ARG A 160 0.20 -25.66 10.97
N ARG A 161 0.69 -25.50 12.19
CA ARG A 161 0.94 -26.59 13.12
C ARG A 161 -0.37 -27.31 13.49
N ALA A 162 -1.42 -26.58 13.79
CA ALA A 162 -2.73 -27.14 14.07
C ALA A 162 -3.28 -27.91 12.87
N ALA A 163 -3.23 -27.34 11.67
CA ALA A 163 -3.66 -28.02 10.44
C ALA A 163 -2.88 -29.33 10.23
N ALA A 164 -1.56 -29.33 10.43
CA ALA A 164 -0.76 -30.54 10.31
C ALA A 164 -1.11 -31.59 11.36
N ALA A 165 -1.41 -31.19 12.60
CA ALA A 165 -1.84 -32.10 13.65
C ALA A 165 -3.20 -32.77 13.34
N PHE A 166 -4.15 -31.99 12.80
CA PHE A 166 -5.44 -32.53 12.33
C PHE A 166 -5.28 -33.45 11.11
N ASP A 167 -4.42 -33.11 10.13
CA ASP A 167 -4.15 -33.96 8.97
C ASP A 167 -3.51 -35.30 9.38
N ALA A 168 -2.63 -35.31 10.37
CA ALA A 168 -1.99 -36.51 10.91
C ALA A 168 -2.97 -37.40 11.68
N HIS A 169 -4.01 -36.83 12.31
CA HIS A 169 -4.98 -37.55 13.13
C HIS A 169 -6.12 -38.11 12.30
N THR A 170 -6.49 -37.43 11.21
CA THR A 170 -7.48 -37.97 10.26
C THR A 170 -6.80 -39.03 9.40
N ALA A 171 -7.04 -40.34 9.72
CA ALA A 171 -6.66 -41.40 8.83
C ALA A 171 -7.18 -41.11 7.41
N PRO A 172 -6.51 -41.59 6.34
CA PRO A 172 -6.86 -41.26 4.98
C PRO A 172 -8.24 -41.86 4.61
N ALA A 173 -9.30 -41.22 5.07
CA ALA A 173 -10.59 -41.37 4.44
C ALA A 173 -10.41 -40.82 3.02
N LEU A 174 -10.65 -41.65 2.01
CA LEU A 174 -10.71 -41.30 0.60
C LEU A 174 -11.60 -40.08 0.43
N SER A 175 -11.04 -38.90 0.63
CA SER A 175 -11.73 -37.63 0.42
C SER A 175 -11.75 -37.41 -1.08
N GLU A 176 -12.95 -37.42 -1.65
CA GLU A 176 -13.19 -36.87 -2.99
C GLU A 176 -12.42 -35.54 -3.17
N PRO A 177 -11.85 -35.30 -4.35
CA PRO A 177 -11.16 -34.04 -4.63
C PRO A 177 -12.16 -32.91 -4.44
N THR A 178 -12.09 -32.24 -3.31
CA THR A 178 -12.85 -31.01 -3.04
C THR A 178 -12.49 -30.07 -4.16
N LYS A 179 -13.43 -29.82 -5.09
CA LYS A 179 -13.29 -28.80 -6.15
C LYS A 179 -12.70 -27.57 -5.49
N MET A 180 -11.58 -27.05 -6.03
CA MET A 180 -11.01 -25.79 -5.58
C MET A 180 -12.16 -24.80 -5.40
N PRO A 181 -12.37 -24.25 -4.21
CA PRO A 181 -13.38 -23.22 -4.06
C PRO A 181 -12.99 -22.13 -5.04
N THR A 182 -13.83 -21.91 -6.03
CA THR A 182 -13.73 -20.77 -6.94
C THR A 182 -13.34 -19.56 -6.10
N VAL A 183 -12.27 -18.89 -6.48
CA VAL A 183 -11.87 -17.61 -5.87
C VAL A 183 -13.15 -16.79 -5.87
N GLY A 184 -13.76 -16.64 -4.70
CA GLY A 184 -15.09 -16.05 -4.63
C GLY A 184 -15.04 -14.63 -5.22
N ILE A 185 -16.17 -14.12 -5.71
CA ILE A 185 -16.33 -12.78 -6.30
C ILE A 185 -15.58 -11.71 -5.47
N ALA A 186 -15.60 -11.83 -4.14
CA ALA A 186 -14.84 -10.97 -3.24
C ALA A 186 -13.31 -11.01 -3.47
N GLY A 187 -12.73 -12.17 -3.77
CA GLY A 187 -11.31 -12.31 -4.10
C GLY A 187 -10.97 -11.70 -5.46
N ILE A 188 -11.90 -11.77 -6.42
CA ILE A 188 -11.75 -11.15 -7.74
C ILE A 188 -11.85 -9.62 -7.61
N ILE A 189 -12.84 -9.11 -6.87
CA ILE A 189 -13.02 -7.67 -6.63
C ILE A 189 -11.82 -7.11 -5.90
N TYR A 190 -11.30 -7.82 -4.89
CA TYR A 190 -10.13 -7.38 -4.14
C TYR A 190 -8.85 -7.44 -4.99
N GLY A 191 -8.64 -8.52 -5.73
CA GLY A 191 -7.53 -8.63 -6.68
C GLY A 191 -7.57 -7.55 -7.76
N ALA A 192 -8.76 -7.25 -8.29
CA ALA A 192 -8.97 -6.15 -9.23
C ALA A 192 -8.72 -4.78 -8.56
N GLY A 193 -9.16 -4.59 -7.31
CA GLY A 193 -8.90 -3.38 -6.54
C GLY A 193 -7.41 -3.15 -6.27
N VAL A 194 -6.68 -4.20 -5.88
CA VAL A 194 -5.23 -4.14 -5.69
C VAL A 194 -4.51 -3.89 -7.02
N ALA A 195 -4.92 -4.57 -8.10
CA ALA A 195 -4.36 -4.35 -9.44
C ALA A 195 -4.64 -2.92 -9.93
N ALA A 196 -5.84 -2.39 -9.72
CA ALA A 196 -6.19 -1.01 -10.05
C ALA A 196 -5.37 -0.01 -9.23
N LEU A 197 -5.19 -0.25 -7.92
CA LEU A 197 -4.35 0.58 -7.05
C LEU A 197 -2.88 0.53 -7.50
N LEU A 198 -2.35 -0.65 -7.84
CA LEU A 198 -1.00 -0.81 -8.39
C LEU A 198 -0.85 -0.07 -9.72
N LEU A 199 -1.80 -0.24 -10.63
CA LEU A 199 -1.77 0.41 -11.94
C LEU A 199 -1.90 1.93 -11.83
N THR A 200 -2.77 2.44 -10.93
CA THR A 200 -2.89 3.88 -10.70
C THR A 200 -1.65 4.44 -10.02
N THR A 201 -1.04 3.71 -9.09
CA THR A 201 0.16 4.17 -8.38
C THR A 201 1.38 4.16 -9.29
N LEU A 202 1.60 3.06 -10.04
CA LEU A 202 2.65 2.95 -11.05
C LEU A 202 2.41 3.93 -12.20
N GLY A 203 1.15 4.11 -12.62
CA GLY A 203 0.75 5.07 -13.63
C GLY A 203 1.04 6.51 -13.19
N ASN A 204 0.71 6.88 -11.95
CA ASN A 204 0.99 8.21 -11.43
C ASN A 204 2.49 8.49 -11.27
N LEU A 205 3.29 7.50 -10.85
CA LEU A 205 4.75 7.62 -10.79
C LEU A 205 5.38 7.74 -12.19
N ALA A 206 4.87 6.97 -13.17
CA ALA A 206 5.36 7.02 -14.54
C ALA A 206 4.89 8.27 -15.31
N LEU A 207 3.68 8.77 -15.02
CA LEU A 207 3.08 9.91 -15.74
C LEU A 207 3.69 11.26 -15.38
N LEU A 208 4.43 11.36 -14.27
CA LEU A 208 4.97 12.60 -13.76
C LEU A 208 6.51 12.63 -13.74
N SER A 209 7.21 11.63 -14.30
CA SER A 209 8.62 11.80 -14.58
C SER A 209 8.80 12.83 -15.72
N PRO A 210 9.82 13.68 -15.68
CA PRO A 210 10.07 14.66 -16.75
C PRO A 210 10.10 14.05 -18.14
N GLU A 211 10.68 12.85 -18.26
CA GLU A 211 10.82 12.10 -19.50
C GLU A 211 9.48 11.54 -20.00
N ALA A 212 8.64 11.04 -19.09
CA ALA A 212 7.32 10.53 -19.44
C ALA A 212 6.39 11.66 -19.88
N VAL A 213 6.43 12.80 -19.20
CA VAL A 213 5.71 14.02 -19.61
C VAL A 213 6.18 14.49 -20.98
N GLN A 214 7.49 14.53 -21.21
CA GLN A 214 8.07 14.92 -22.49
C GLN A 214 7.63 13.97 -23.62
N SER A 215 7.77 12.66 -23.41
CA SER A 215 7.38 11.64 -24.41
C SER A 215 5.88 11.75 -24.76
N ARG A 216 5.03 11.97 -23.76
CA ARG A 216 3.58 12.10 -23.96
C ARG A 216 3.21 13.37 -24.71
N LEU A 217 3.84 14.50 -24.41
CA LEU A 217 3.65 15.74 -25.15
C LEU A 217 4.11 15.61 -26.60
N GLN A 218 5.24 14.94 -26.83
CA GLN A 218 5.76 14.66 -28.19
C GLN A 218 4.79 13.79 -28.99
N SER A 219 4.20 12.76 -28.38
CA SER A 219 3.21 11.89 -29.06
C SER A 219 1.95 12.65 -29.49
N LYS A 220 1.67 13.81 -28.88
CA LYS A 220 0.55 14.71 -29.21
C LYS A 220 0.94 15.86 -30.15
N GLY A 221 2.15 15.81 -30.71
CA GLY A 221 2.62 16.78 -31.69
C GLY A 221 3.19 18.07 -31.08
N TYR A 222 3.49 18.07 -29.78
CA TYR A 222 4.20 19.17 -29.14
C TYR A 222 5.71 18.96 -29.21
N THR A 223 6.46 20.03 -29.41
CA THR A 223 7.90 20.02 -29.23
C THR A 223 8.25 20.45 -27.81
N THR A 224 9.17 19.73 -27.18
CA THR A 224 9.54 20.00 -25.78
C THR A 224 11.05 20.26 -25.70
N ARG A 225 11.43 21.21 -24.84
CA ARG A 225 12.84 21.49 -24.50
C ARG A 225 12.97 21.55 -22.98
N ILE A 226 13.88 20.77 -22.44
CA ILE A 226 14.25 20.80 -21.01
C ILE A 226 15.56 21.55 -20.90
N SER A 227 15.62 22.49 -19.98
CA SER A 227 16.85 23.24 -19.69
C SER A 227 17.01 23.46 -18.20
N ASP A 228 18.25 23.37 -17.73
CA ASP A 228 18.59 23.75 -16.35
C ASP A 228 18.35 25.24 -16.14
N ARG A 229 17.89 25.60 -14.96
CA ARG A 229 17.58 26.96 -14.59
C ARG A 229 18.17 27.32 -13.24
N ASP A 230 18.89 28.43 -13.24
CA ASP A 230 19.31 29.12 -12.00
C ASP A 230 18.30 30.18 -11.56
N ARG A 231 17.44 30.63 -12.47
CA ARG A 231 16.41 31.66 -12.23
C ARG A 231 15.03 31.18 -12.62
N ILE A 232 14.04 31.56 -11.83
CA ILE A 232 12.61 31.37 -12.12
C ILE A 232 12.11 32.65 -12.76
N GLU A 233 11.50 32.58 -13.96
CA GLU A 233 10.94 33.74 -14.66
C GLU A 233 9.86 34.41 -13.79
N GLY A 234 9.91 35.73 -13.70
CA GLY A 234 9.02 36.53 -12.84
C GLY A 234 9.46 36.67 -11.39
N TRP A 235 10.61 36.10 -11.02
CA TRP A 235 11.20 36.26 -9.70
C TRP A 235 12.49 37.10 -9.74
N PHE A 236 12.59 38.11 -8.86
CA PHE A 236 13.73 39.05 -8.81
C PHE A 236 14.94 38.51 -8.05
N GLY A 237 15.10 37.23 -7.87
CA GLY A 237 16.19 36.61 -7.12
C GLY A 237 16.78 35.37 -7.81
N ASN A 238 17.83 34.83 -7.19
CA ASN A 238 18.32 33.53 -7.58
C ASN A 238 17.28 32.46 -7.20
N GLY A 239 16.79 31.67 -8.16
CA GLY A 239 15.79 30.62 -7.92
C GLY A 239 16.20 29.65 -6.81
N ARG A 240 17.49 29.39 -6.65
CA ARG A 240 18.03 28.54 -5.57
C ARG A 240 17.85 29.16 -4.18
N ASP A 241 17.94 30.49 -4.07
CA ASP A 241 17.74 31.16 -2.78
C ASP A 241 16.29 31.14 -2.33
N VAL A 242 15.35 31.22 -3.28
CA VAL A 242 13.90 31.07 -3.01
C VAL A 242 13.59 29.72 -2.43
N LEU A 243 14.27 28.69 -2.94
CA LEU A 243 14.05 27.29 -2.57
C LEU A 243 14.99 26.86 -1.43
N ARG A 244 15.74 27.79 -0.83
CA ARG A 244 16.62 27.50 0.30
C ARG A 244 15.82 26.92 1.48
N GLY A 245 16.29 25.82 2.02
CA GLY A 245 15.64 25.11 3.12
C GLY A 245 14.57 24.09 2.69
N THR A 246 14.22 24.04 1.40
CA THR A 246 13.25 23.07 0.88
C THR A 246 13.87 21.73 0.46
N GLY A 247 15.19 21.62 0.49
CA GLY A 247 15.91 20.43 0.03
C GLY A 247 16.02 20.30 -1.50
N VAL A 248 15.61 21.32 -2.26
CA VAL A 248 15.77 21.39 -3.72
C VAL A 248 17.26 21.50 -4.07
N THR A 249 17.75 20.63 -4.94
CA THR A 249 19.12 20.63 -5.45
C THR A 249 19.21 21.05 -6.91
N GLU A 250 18.13 20.82 -7.68
CA GLU A 250 18.10 21.10 -9.11
C GLU A 250 16.77 21.71 -9.51
N ILE A 251 16.81 22.67 -10.44
CA ILE A 251 15.65 23.28 -11.06
C ILE A 251 15.79 23.13 -12.57
N LYS A 252 14.78 22.53 -13.18
CA LYS A 252 14.63 22.43 -14.63
C LYS A 252 13.40 23.17 -15.10
N GLU A 253 13.42 23.62 -16.33
CA GLU A 253 12.24 24.17 -17.01
C GLU A 253 11.92 23.29 -18.22
N LEU A 254 10.70 22.73 -18.23
CA LEU A 254 10.12 22.09 -19.38
C LEU A 254 9.36 23.12 -20.21
N ARG A 255 9.89 23.52 -21.36
CA ARG A 255 9.22 24.40 -22.31
C ARG A 255 8.47 23.55 -23.34
N VAL A 256 7.22 23.92 -23.58
CA VAL A 256 6.32 23.21 -24.52
C VAL A 256 5.96 24.16 -25.64
N TYR A 257 6.14 23.70 -26.86
CA TYR A 257 5.88 24.45 -28.08
C TYR A 257 4.87 23.71 -28.98
N ARG A 258 4.01 24.48 -29.64
CA ARG A 258 3.20 24.00 -30.76
C ARG A 258 3.67 24.74 -32.03
N GLY A 259 4.43 24.05 -32.90
CA GLY A 259 5.23 24.73 -33.92
C GLY A 259 6.28 25.64 -33.29
N ASP A 260 6.29 26.91 -33.69
CA ASP A 260 7.23 27.90 -33.13
C ASP A 260 6.69 28.63 -31.90
N ASP A 261 5.42 28.48 -31.58
CA ASP A 261 4.77 29.12 -30.46
C ASP A 261 5.03 28.39 -29.14
N ARG A 262 5.57 29.10 -28.15
CA ARG A 262 5.67 28.61 -26.77
C ARG A 262 4.28 28.64 -26.13
N VAL A 263 3.70 27.47 -25.85
CA VAL A 263 2.37 27.32 -25.27
C VAL A 263 2.39 27.11 -23.75
N ALA A 264 3.47 26.54 -23.22
CA ALA A 264 3.64 26.35 -21.80
C ALA A 264 5.10 26.32 -21.36
N GLY A 265 5.33 26.60 -20.08
CA GLY A 265 6.58 26.36 -19.37
C GLY A 265 6.28 25.93 -17.95
N VAL A 266 6.79 24.78 -17.57
CA VAL A 266 6.62 24.20 -16.23
C VAL A 266 7.99 24.07 -15.59
N TYR A 267 8.15 24.59 -14.39
CA TYR A 267 9.36 24.34 -13.58
C TYR A 267 9.23 23.02 -12.84
N LEU A 268 10.36 22.33 -12.77
CA LEU A 268 10.55 21.09 -12.04
C LEU A 268 11.67 21.30 -11.03
N ALA A 269 11.35 21.24 -9.74
CA ALA A 269 12.33 21.29 -8.67
C ALA A 269 12.53 19.88 -8.11
N THR A 270 13.75 19.37 -8.15
CA THR A 270 14.11 18.04 -7.67
C THR A 270 15.16 18.10 -6.56
N GLY A 271 15.18 17.10 -5.69
CA GLY A 271 16.15 17.01 -4.60
C GLY A 271 15.64 16.17 -3.42
N ASN A 272 16.31 16.33 -2.29
CA ASN A 272 15.87 15.75 -1.02
C ASN A 272 14.84 16.67 -0.35
N LEU A 273 13.64 16.73 -0.94
CA LEU A 273 12.60 17.66 -0.57
C LEU A 273 12.12 17.47 0.86
N THR A 274 12.08 18.55 1.64
CA THR A 274 11.47 18.56 2.97
C THR A 274 9.96 18.33 2.90
N SER A 275 9.34 17.96 4.01
CA SER A 275 7.89 17.69 4.07
C SER A 275 7.03 18.93 3.76
N ASP A 276 7.56 20.11 4.05
CA ASP A 276 6.91 21.42 3.86
C ASP A 276 7.32 22.13 2.58
N ALA A 277 8.20 21.51 1.77
CA ALA A 277 8.76 22.11 0.55
C ALA A 277 7.66 22.64 -0.39
N GLU A 278 6.58 21.89 -0.57
CA GLU A 278 5.44 22.26 -1.41
C GLU A 278 4.79 23.57 -0.91
N GLN A 279 4.50 23.65 0.39
CA GLN A 279 3.88 24.81 1.00
C GLN A 279 4.80 26.04 0.95
N VAL A 280 6.10 25.84 1.21
CA VAL A 280 7.11 26.90 1.16
C VAL A 280 7.22 27.47 -0.25
N ILE A 281 7.28 26.61 -1.28
CA ILE A 281 7.38 27.03 -2.67
C ILE A 281 6.09 27.73 -3.12
N ALA A 282 4.92 27.16 -2.80
CA ALA A 282 3.63 27.76 -3.11
C ALA A 282 3.49 29.18 -2.53
N THR A 283 3.89 29.36 -1.27
CA THR A 283 3.83 30.64 -0.58
C THR A 283 4.82 31.64 -1.15
N LYS A 284 6.09 31.25 -1.33
CA LYS A 284 7.14 32.15 -1.81
C LYS A 284 6.95 32.62 -3.25
N LEU A 285 6.43 31.72 -4.10
CA LEU A 285 6.23 32.01 -5.52
C LEU A 285 4.80 32.44 -5.84
N SER A 286 3.90 32.48 -4.86
CA SER A 286 2.46 32.79 -5.03
C SER A 286 1.84 32.00 -6.20
N THR A 287 2.21 30.73 -6.33
CA THR A 287 1.79 29.88 -7.43
C THR A 287 1.26 28.54 -6.92
N ARG A 288 0.42 27.92 -7.72
CA ARG A 288 0.00 26.54 -7.45
C ARG A 288 1.17 25.60 -7.69
N VAL A 289 1.35 24.69 -6.77
CA VAL A 289 2.45 23.73 -6.74
C VAL A 289 1.88 22.33 -6.61
N GLU A 290 2.48 21.36 -7.25
CA GLU A 290 2.12 19.96 -7.14
C GLU A 290 3.35 19.11 -6.95
N ARG A 291 3.28 18.20 -5.96
CA ARG A 291 4.36 17.30 -5.66
C ARG A 291 4.09 15.91 -6.22
N SER A 292 5.09 15.33 -6.85
CA SER A 292 5.12 13.92 -7.21
C SER A 292 6.50 13.36 -6.89
N GLY A 293 6.56 12.55 -5.84
CA GLY A 293 7.81 12.00 -5.34
C GLY A 293 8.82 13.07 -4.93
N ASN A 294 10.01 12.97 -5.48
CA ASN A 294 11.11 13.91 -5.29
C ASN A 294 11.08 15.10 -6.25
N THR A 295 9.97 15.29 -6.96
CA THR A 295 9.79 16.37 -7.91
C THR A 295 8.61 17.23 -7.51
N ILE A 296 8.84 18.55 -7.48
CA ILE A 296 7.80 19.56 -7.32
C ILE A 296 7.64 20.27 -8.66
N TYR A 297 6.41 20.30 -9.14
CA TYR A 297 6.00 21.00 -10.35
C TYR A 297 5.35 22.31 -9.98
N PHE A 298 5.74 23.40 -10.66
CA PHE A 298 5.09 24.69 -10.53
C PHE A 298 5.06 25.42 -11.86
N LYS A 299 4.00 26.20 -12.06
CA LYS A 299 3.72 26.87 -13.30
C LYS A 299 4.71 27.99 -13.54
N ALA A 300 5.33 28.01 -14.71
CA ALA A 300 6.04 29.16 -15.24
C ALA A 300 5.15 29.98 -16.19
N TYR A 301 4.44 29.26 -17.11
CA TYR A 301 3.64 29.89 -18.13
C TYR A 301 2.69 28.85 -18.75
N ILE A 302 1.41 29.18 -18.93
CA ILE A 302 0.44 28.38 -19.71
C ILE A 302 -0.42 29.37 -20.49
N ARG A 303 -0.38 29.27 -21.83
CA ARG A 303 -1.09 30.20 -22.71
C ARG A 303 -2.57 29.86 -22.84
N GLU A 304 -2.91 28.57 -22.89
CA GLU A 304 -4.29 28.09 -23.06
C GLU A 304 -4.59 26.88 -22.19
N PRO A 305 -5.71 26.93 -21.46
CA PRO A 305 -6.57 28.10 -21.22
C PRO A 305 -5.88 29.12 -20.30
N ALA A 306 -6.12 30.40 -20.55
CA ALA A 306 -5.59 31.51 -19.78
C ALA A 306 -6.23 31.61 -18.39
N GLN A 307 -6.08 30.58 -17.58
CA GLN A 307 -6.62 30.52 -16.22
C GLN A 307 -5.48 30.51 -15.22
N ASP A 308 -5.50 31.44 -14.28
CA ASP A 308 -4.49 31.56 -13.22
C ASP A 308 -4.44 30.38 -12.24
N ASN A 309 -5.45 29.51 -12.26
CA ASN A 309 -5.60 28.34 -11.37
C ASN A 309 -5.66 27.00 -12.12
N VAL A 310 -4.83 26.81 -13.14
CA VAL A 310 -4.75 25.52 -13.83
C VAL A 310 -4.07 24.49 -12.92
N ASP A 311 -4.75 23.36 -12.71
CA ASP A 311 -4.17 22.18 -12.11
C ASP A 311 -3.10 21.64 -13.07
N ILE A 312 -1.83 21.78 -12.67
CA ILE A 312 -0.67 21.37 -13.50
C ILE A 312 -0.74 19.87 -13.78
N LYS A 313 -1.13 19.09 -12.76
CA LYS A 313 -1.25 17.63 -12.88
C LYS A 313 -2.37 17.24 -13.83
N ALA A 314 -3.55 17.87 -13.70
CA ALA A 314 -4.67 17.67 -14.59
C ALA A 314 -4.34 18.15 -16.01
N TRP A 315 -3.63 19.28 -16.15
CA TRP A 315 -3.16 19.78 -17.42
C TRP A 315 -2.16 18.83 -18.08
N LEU A 316 -1.15 18.36 -17.35
CA LEU A 316 -0.19 17.37 -17.87
C LEU A 316 -0.84 16.02 -18.17
N ALA A 317 -1.89 15.63 -17.44
CA ALA A 317 -2.64 14.41 -17.68
C ALA A 317 -3.60 14.49 -18.88
N ALA A 318 -4.04 15.68 -19.26
CA ALA A 318 -4.91 15.90 -20.42
C ALA A 318 -4.17 15.75 -21.77
N PHE A 319 -2.85 15.82 -21.75
CA PHE A 319 -1.98 15.53 -22.86
C PHE A 319 -1.53 14.08 -22.85
#